data_f7f7ea1b16ca9a43e2467ef4e8010c5c
#
_entry.id   f7f7ea1b16ca9a43e2467ef4e8010c5c
#
_cell.length_a   1.000
_cell.length_b   1.000
_cell.length_c   1.000
_cell.angle_alpha   90.00
_cell.angle_beta   90.00
_cell.angle_gamma   90.00
#
_symmetry.space_group_name_H-M   'P 1'
#
loop_
_entity.id
_entity.type
_entity.pdbx_description
1 polymer ?
#
loop_
_entity_poly.entity_id
_entity_poly.type
_entity_poly.pdbx_seq_one_letter_code
_entity_poly.pdbx_strand_id
1 'polypeptide(L)'
;VGIPMPVAILGCVVRLVGERQAERLCVEGLLIPPAEALQIGLIDEIAPAGEVVERAVEWCRGVIALPPVALSRTRDAARAGLVRRMDEGLAGELDQLVENWFAPEAQDTLRAVVERMAQKRKG
;
A
#
# COMPACT_ATOMS: atom_id res chain seq x y z
N VAL A 1 -0.84 -13.61 -4.04
CA VAL A 1 -2.25 -14.05 -4.02
C VAL A 1 -2.83 -14.26 -5.42
N GLY A 2 -1.99 -14.32 -6.48
CA GLY A 2 -2.42 -14.61 -7.85
C GLY A 2 -3.17 -13.47 -8.56
N ILE A 3 -3.16 -12.27 -8.00
CA ILE A 3 -3.76 -11.08 -8.61
C ILE A 3 -2.63 -10.12 -8.97
N PRO A 4 -2.53 -9.68 -10.23
CA PRO A 4 -1.54 -8.68 -10.62
C PRO A 4 -1.71 -7.39 -9.83
N MET A 5 -0.59 -6.78 -9.46
CA MET A 5 -0.60 -5.47 -8.78
C MET A 5 -0.97 -4.38 -9.79
N PRO A 6 -2.02 -3.58 -9.55
CA PRO A 6 -2.35 -2.44 -10.40
C PRO A 6 -1.18 -1.45 -10.48
N VAL A 7 -0.89 -0.92 -11.66
CA VAL A 7 0.25 -0.02 -11.90
C VAL A 7 0.14 1.25 -11.06
N ALA A 8 -1.08 1.74 -10.84
CA ALA A 8 -1.33 2.87 -9.96
C ALA A 8 -0.89 2.58 -8.51
N ILE A 9 -1.21 1.40 -7.96
CA ILE A 9 -0.81 0.99 -6.62
C ILE A 9 0.70 0.74 -6.56
N LEU A 10 1.26 0.05 -7.57
CA LEU A 10 2.71 -0.14 -7.68
C LEU A 10 3.44 1.20 -7.66
N GLY A 11 2.93 2.23 -8.35
CA GLY A 11 3.47 3.58 -8.32
C GLY A 11 3.50 4.22 -6.92
N CYS A 12 2.51 3.91 -6.08
CA CYS A 12 2.52 4.34 -4.68
C CYS A 12 3.64 3.66 -3.89
N VAL A 13 3.83 2.35 -4.05
CA VAL A 13 4.89 1.60 -3.37
C VAL A 13 6.26 2.07 -3.83
N VAL A 14 6.47 2.25 -5.13
CA VAL A 14 7.72 2.80 -5.70
C VAL A 14 8.06 4.15 -5.08
N ARG A 15 7.07 5.02 -4.89
CA ARG A 15 7.28 6.32 -4.26
C ARG A 15 7.79 6.22 -2.81
N LEU A 16 7.34 5.22 -2.07
CA LEU A 16 7.73 5.03 -0.67
C LEU A 16 9.10 4.38 -0.52
N VAL A 17 9.35 3.31 -1.25
CA VAL A 17 10.54 2.45 -1.01
C VAL A 17 11.53 2.42 -2.18
N GLY A 18 11.25 3.13 -3.28
CA GLY A 18 12.05 3.11 -4.51
C GLY A 18 11.75 1.88 -5.39
N GLU A 19 12.19 1.95 -6.66
CA GLU A 19 11.84 0.96 -7.69
C GLU A 19 12.24 -0.47 -7.33
N ARG A 20 13.49 -0.67 -6.92
CA ARG A 20 14.03 -2.00 -6.62
C ARG A 20 13.31 -2.70 -5.47
N GLN A 21 13.02 -1.97 -4.39
CA GLN A 21 12.32 -2.57 -3.24
C GLN A 21 10.86 -2.81 -3.56
N ALA A 22 10.22 -1.89 -4.30
CA ALA A 22 8.86 -2.07 -4.76
C ALA A 22 8.70 -3.30 -5.65
N GLU A 23 9.60 -3.49 -6.63
CA GLU A 23 9.64 -4.67 -7.49
C GLU A 23 9.76 -5.95 -6.66
N ARG A 24 10.75 -6.02 -5.76
CA ARG A 24 10.95 -7.18 -4.89
C ARG A 24 9.71 -7.50 -4.06
N LEU A 25 9.13 -6.51 -3.39
CA LEU A 25 7.94 -6.70 -2.54
C LEU A 25 6.72 -7.16 -3.34
N CYS A 26 6.46 -6.52 -4.49
CA CYS A 26 5.24 -6.75 -5.25
C CYS A 26 5.32 -7.98 -6.16
N VAL A 27 6.46 -8.24 -6.81
CA VAL A 27 6.64 -9.39 -7.71
C VAL A 27 6.78 -10.69 -6.91
N GLU A 28 7.58 -10.68 -5.84
CA GLU A 28 7.76 -11.86 -4.99
C GLU A 28 6.59 -12.07 -4.00
N GLY A 29 5.71 -11.08 -3.83
CA GLY A 29 4.58 -11.15 -2.90
C GLY A 29 5.03 -11.27 -1.44
N LEU A 30 6.12 -10.61 -1.07
CA LEU A 30 6.73 -10.74 0.25
C LEU A 30 5.88 -10.14 1.35
N LEU A 31 5.79 -10.87 2.46
CA LEU A 31 5.30 -10.38 3.74
C LEU A 31 6.52 -10.09 4.61
N ILE A 32 6.81 -8.82 4.83
CA ILE A 32 7.94 -8.37 5.64
C ILE A 32 7.52 -7.99 7.06
N PRO A 33 8.38 -8.19 8.07
CA PRO A 33 8.08 -7.78 9.44
C PRO A 33 8.10 -6.26 9.58
N PRO A 34 7.42 -5.68 10.61
CA PRO A 34 7.35 -4.23 10.82
C PRO A 34 8.71 -3.53 10.89
N ALA A 35 9.71 -4.17 11.49
CA ALA A 35 11.06 -3.62 11.59
C ALA A 35 11.72 -3.43 10.20
N GLU A 36 11.55 -4.39 9.28
CA GLU A 36 12.05 -4.28 7.91
C GLU A 36 11.25 -3.22 7.14
N ALA A 37 9.92 -3.17 7.33
CA ALA A 37 9.07 -2.16 6.71
C ALA A 37 9.48 -0.72 7.10
N LEU A 38 9.83 -0.51 8.38
CA LEU A 38 10.36 0.77 8.88
C LEU A 38 11.73 1.07 8.24
N GLN A 39 12.62 0.09 8.20
CA GLN A 39 13.98 0.25 7.67
C GLN A 39 13.99 0.66 6.19
N ILE A 40 13.07 0.13 5.39
CA ILE A 40 12.98 0.47 3.96
C ILE A 40 12.08 1.68 3.66
N GLY A 41 11.49 2.32 4.67
CA GLY A 41 10.62 3.50 4.52
C GLY A 41 9.21 3.18 4.01
N LEU A 42 8.73 1.93 4.15
CA LEU A 42 7.37 1.55 3.82
C LEU A 42 6.36 2.05 4.87
N ILE A 43 6.80 2.15 6.13
CA ILE A 43 6.07 2.76 7.24
C ILE A 43 6.97 3.77 7.96
N ASP A 44 6.37 4.72 8.66
CA ASP A 44 7.08 5.82 9.32
C ASP A 44 7.34 5.55 10.80
N GLU A 45 6.50 4.73 11.47
CA GLU A 45 6.60 4.44 12.90
C GLU A 45 6.07 3.05 13.24
N ILE A 46 6.61 2.45 14.30
CA ILE A 46 6.07 1.24 14.93
C ILE A 46 5.54 1.63 16.32
N ALA A 47 4.30 1.28 16.59
CA ALA A 47 3.66 1.49 17.88
C ALA A 47 2.99 0.22 18.40
N PRO A 48 2.77 0.07 19.72
CA PRO A 48 1.92 -0.98 20.27
C PRO A 48 0.54 -0.99 19.61
N ALA A 49 -0.04 -2.16 19.36
CA ALA A 49 -1.30 -2.29 18.61
C ALA A 49 -2.45 -1.42 19.16
N GLY A 50 -2.51 -1.24 20.50
CA GLY A 50 -3.51 -0.39 21.14
C GLY A 50 -3.28 1.11 21.00
N GLU A 51 -2.10 1.56 20.57
CA GLU A 51 -1.70 2.97 20.52
C GLU A 51 -1.62 3.51 19.07
N VAL A 52 -1.70 2.64 18.06
CA VAL A 52 -1.48 3.02 16.65
C VAL A 52 -2.38 4.17 16.22
N VAL A 53 -3.67 4.12 16.59
CA VAL A 53 -4.64 5.15 16.20
C VAL A 53 -4.33 6.48 16.88
N GLU A 54 -4.01 6.44 18.18
CA GLU A 54 -3.69 7.65 18.96
C GLU A 54 -2.44 8.34 18.41
N ARG A 55 -1.38 7.59 18.15
CA ARG A 55 -0.14 8.08 17.55
C ARG A 55 -0.37 8.68 16.16
N ALA A 56 -1.17 8.03 15.32
CA ALA A 56 -1.52 8.54 14.00
C ALA A 56 -2.31 9.86 14.09
N VAL A 57 -3.25 9.97 15.03
CA VAL A 57 -4.04 11.20 15.27
C VAL A 57 -3.13 12.32 15.78
N GLU A 58 -2.20 12.04 16.68
CA GLU A 58 -1.23 13.02 17.18
C GLU A 58 -0.34 13.56 16.05
N TRP A 59 0.19 12.67 15.21
CA TRP A 59 0.93 13.07 14.01
C TRP A 59 0.10 13.96 13.09
N CYS A 60 -1.16 13.60 12.81
CA CYS A 60 -2.07 14.41 12.00
C CYS A 60 -2.30 15.80 12.60
N ARG A 61 -2.47 15.90 13.93
CA ARG A 61 -2.63 17.20 14.62
C ARG A 61 -1.40 18.09 14.43
N GLY A 62 -0.20 17.51 14.52
CA GLY A 62 1.05 18.25 14.25
C GLY A 62 1.11 18.79 12.83
N VAL A 63 0.73 17.99 11.84
CA VAL A 63 0.70 18.42 10.42
C VAL A 63 -0.36 19.50 10.17
N ILE A 64 -1.55 19.37 10.73
CA ILE A 64 -2.65 20.36 10.55
C ILE A 64 -2.32 21.70 11.21
N ALA A 65 -1.49 21.71 12.24
CA ALA A 65 -1.03 22.95 12.88
C ALA A 65 -0.05 23.78 12.02
N LEU A 66 0.48 23.22 10.93
CA LEU A 66 1.34 23.95 10.01
C LEU A 66 0.56 25.02 9.21
N PRO A 67 1.23 26.07 8.69
CA PRO A 67 0.60 27.10 7.87
C PRO A 67 -0.14 26.47 6.66
N PRO A 68 -1.47 26.61 6.56
CA PRO A 68 -2.29 25.79 5.67
C PRO A 68 -2.00 26.02 4.20
N VAL A 69 -1.68 27.25 3.78
CA VAL A 69 -1.36 27.55 2.38
C VAL A 69 -0.03 26.92 1.96
N ALA A 70 1.00 27.01 2.81
CA ALA A 70 2.29 26.40 2.54
C ALA A 70 2.18 24.88 2.54
N LEU A 71 1.48 24.31 3.52
CA LEU A 71 1.22 22.88 3.62
C LEU A 71 0.52 22.35 2.35
N SER A 72 -0.61 22.96 1.95
CA SER A 72 -1.37 22.55 0.78
C SER A 72 -0.52 22.60 -0.48
N ARG A 73 0.08 23.77 -0.79
CA ARG A 73 0.87 23.94 -2.02
C ARG A 73 2.07 22.99 -2.10
N THR A 74 2.79 22.80 -0.99
CA THR A 74 3.93 21.88 -0.95
C THR A 74 3.47 20.44 -1.14
N ARG A 75 2.38 20.04 -0.48
CA ARG A 75 1.80 18.70 -0.61
C ARG A 75 1.33 18.41 -2.03
N ASP A 76 0.62 19.37 -2.66
CA ASP A 76 0.11 19.24 -4.02
C ASP A 76 1.26 19.12 -5.02
N ALA A 77 2.26 19.96 -4.92
CA ALA A 77 3.48 19.89 -5.75
C ALA A 77 4.20 18.54 -5.56
N ALA A 78 4.37 18.10 -4.32
CA ALA A 78 5.04 16.84 -4.01
C ALA A 78 4.28 15.60 -4.51
N ARG A 79 2.96 15.69 -4.68
CA ARG A 79 2.09 14.57 -5.11
C ARG A 79 1.63 14.64 -6.56
N ALA A 80 1.92 15.74 -7.27
CA ALA A 80 1.44 15.95 -8.64
C ALA A 80 1.75 14.79 -9.60
N GLY A 81 2.95 14.22 -9.52
CA GLY A 81 3.33 13.07 -10.34
C GLY A 81 2.55 11.79 -10.00
N LEU A 82 2.22 11.57 -8.73
CA LEU A 82 1.39 10.44 -8.31
C LEU A 82 -0.05 10.59 -8.76
N VAL A 83 -0.65 11.79 -8.53
CA VAL A 83 -2.03 12.10 -8.95
C VAL A 83 -2.19 11.88 -10.45
N ARG A 84 -1.28 12.43 -11.26
CA ARG A 84 -1.30 12.22 -12.71
C ARG A 84 -1.28 10.74 -13.10
N ARG A 85 -0.41 9.92 -12.51
CA ARG A 85 -0.37 8.47 -12.78
C ARG A 85 -1.67 7.77 -12.40
N MET A 86 -2.30 8.19 -11.30
CA MET A 86 -3.59 7.65 -10.87
C MET A 86 -4.70 8.01 -11.86
N ASP A 87 -4.75 9.27 -12.30
CA ASP A 87 -5.77 9.75 -13.24
C ASP A 87 -5.63 9.08 -14.63
N GLU A 88 -4.40 8.90 -15.11
CA GLU A 88 -4.11 8.30 -16.41
C GLU A 88 -4.32 6.77 -16.44
N GLY A 89 -4.03 6.08 -15.33
CA GLY A 89 -4.01 4.61 -15.27
C GLY A 89 -5.29 3.98 -14.75
N LEU A 90 -5.95 4.63 -13.80
CA LEU A 90 -6.94 3.96 -12.96
C LEU A 90 -8.16 3.44 -13.73
N ALA A 91 -8.66 4.19 -14.72
CA ALA A 91 -9.88 3.82 -15.43
C ALA A 91 -9.73 2.53 -16.26
N GLY A 92 -8.61 2.37 -16.96
CA GLY A 92 -8.34 1.15 -17.74
C GLY A 92 -7.89 -0.04 -16.88
N GLU A 93 -7.23 0.25 -15.75
CA GLU A 93 -6.75 -0.79 -14.83
C GLU A 93 -7.87 -1.40 -14.00
N LEU A 94 -8.96 -0.67 -13.72
CA LEU A 94 -10.08 -1.20 -12.95
C LEU A 94 -10.78 -2.37 -13.67
N ASP A 95 -11.02 -2.26 -14.96
CA ASP A 95 -11.63 -3.33 -15.75
C ASP A 95 -10.72 -4.58 -15.74
N GLN A 96 -9.43 -4.39 -15.97
CA GLN A 96 -8.44 -5.46 -15.92
C GLN A 96 -8.32 -6.09 -14.52
N LEU A 97 -8.41 -5.28 -13.46
CA LEU A 97 -8.40 -5.77 -12.08
C LEU A 97 -9.62 -6.65 -11.80
N VAL A 98 -10.80 -6.25 -12.27
CA VAL A 98 -12.03 -7.04 -12.13
C VAL A 98 -11.91 -8.37 -12.88
N GLU A 99 -11.44 -8.36 -14.12
CA GLU A 99 -11.21 -9.58 -14.89
C GLU A 99 -10.22 -10.53 -14.19
N ASN A 100 -9.08 -9.99 -13.75
CA ASN A 100 -8.05 -10.76 -13.04
C ASN A 100 -8.55 -11.30 -11.70
N TRP A 101 -9.39 -10.54 -10.98
CA TRP A 101 -9.98 -10.97 -9.70
C TRP A 101 -10.85 -12.22 -9.87
N PHE A 102 -11.64 -12.27 -10.93
CA PHE A 102 -12.53 -13.41 -11.20
C PHE A 102 -11.89 -14.53 -12.03
N ALA A 103 -10.63 -14.39 -12.42
CA ALA A 103 -9.89 -15.44 -13.11
C ALA A 103 -9.79 -16.71 -12.23
N PRO A 104 -9.95 -17.93 -12.80
CA PRO A 104 -9.91 -19.18 -12.03
C PRO A 104 -8.65 -19.30 -11.16
N GLU A 105 -7.48 -18.98 -11.69
CA GLU A 105 -6.20 -19.04 -10.98
C GLU A 105 -6.18 -18.14 -9.74
N ALA A 106 -6.68 -16.89 -9.84
CA ALA A 106 -6.77 -15.97 -8.72
C ALA A 106 -7.74 -16.50 -7.64
N GLN A 107 -8.89 -17.01 -8.06
CA GLN A 107 -9.89 -17.57 -7.15
C GLN A 107 -9.39 -18.82 -6.41
N ASP A 108 -8.66 -19.69 -7.08
CA ASP A 108 -8.07 -20.89 -6.46
C ASP A 108 -6.98 -20.51 -5.46
N THR A 109 -6.13 -19.54 -5.81
CA THR A 109 -5.10 -19.00 -4.90
C THR A 109 -5.72 -18.36 -3.67
N LEU A 110 -6.79 -17.56 -3.83
CA LEU A 110 -7.51 -16.93 -2.72
C LEU A 110 -8.13 -17.96 -1.78
N ARG A 111 -8.77 -19.01 -2.32
CA ARG A 111 -9.33 -20.11 -1.51
C ARG A 111 -8.24 -20.79 -0.68
N ALA A 112 -7.10 -21.10 -1.29
CA ALA A 112 -5.97 -21.70 -0.58
C ALA A 112 -5.42 -20.80 0.54
N VAL A 113 -5.43 -19.48 0.36
CA VAL A 113 -5.03 -18.51 1.41
C VAL A 113 -6.02 -18.53 2.57
N VAL A 114 -7.33 -18.47 2.28
CA VAL A 114 -8.39 -18.49 3.29
C VAL A 114 -8.34 -19.79 4.11
N GLU A 115 -8.17 -20.93 3.47
CA GLU A 115 -8.05 -22.24 4.14
C GLU A 115 -6.85 -22.28 5.09
N ARG A 116 -5.67 -21.78 4.66
CA ARG A 116 -4.48 -21.68 5.53
C ARG A 116 -4.70 -20.77 6.73
N MET A 117 -5.40 -19.64 6.54
CA MET A 117 -5.74 -18.74 7.63
C MET A 117 -6.70 -19.39 8.63
N ALA A 118 -7.70 -20.13 8.14
CA ALA A 118 -8.65 -20.85 9.00
C ALA A 118 -7.98 -21.95 9.83
N GLN A 119 -6.98 -22.64 9.27
CA GLN A 119 -6.20 -23.66 9.99
C GLN A 119 -5.34 -23.02 11.11
N LYS A 120 -4.68 -21.89 10.85
CA LYS A 120 -3.86 -21.18 11.86
C LYS A 120 -4.67 -20.61 13.05
N ARG A 121 -5.98 -20.42 12.89
CA ARG A 121 -6.86 -19.95 13.98
C ARG A 121 -7.36 -21.07 14.90
N LYS A 122 -7.18 -22.33 14.48
CA LYS A 122 -7.66 -23.52 15.24
C LYS A 122 -6.56 -24.22 16.03
N GLY A 123 -5.30 -23.85 15.86
CA GLY A 123 -4.15 -24.33 16.61
C GLY A 123 -3.57 -23.25 17.49
#